data_c8a166f6806cc0fdcd2f22c36d875cf3
#
_entry.id   c8a166f6806cc0fdcd2f22c36d875cf3
#
_cell.length_a   1.000
_cell.length_b   1.000
_cell.length_c   1.000
_cell.angle_alpha   90.00
_cell.angle_beta   90.00
_cell.angle_gamma   90.00
#
_symmetry.space_group_name_H-M   'P 1'
#
loop_
_entity.id
_entity.type
_entity.pdbx_description
1 polymer ?
#
loop_
_entity_poly.entity_id
_entity_poly.type
_entity_poly.pdbx_seq_one_letter_code
_entity_poly.pdbx_strand_id
1 'polypeptide(L)'
;RGISTMLFIIVMSVSQAVMSQSLSNQMDIRVLIDVSGSMKQTDPNNLRIPALQVLTQLLPIGSKAGVWQFANTPKVIVPHGDVNTQWQQKASIAAQQISSIGQFTDIGAALKSASFNAQDQSQGRQLHIILLTDGMVDVSKDDAQNQRARSALLKPILQQYINVGARVHTIGLSHKADKATLSAIAQGTDGLFEVAINADQLLDIFLRALDNTVVTQQVPVKRSEQSFLVQPGIDSMTIMVEKNGDDNIKLKDGNQRIFGKEQTLSNQQWQSSATHDVIRIQKPIPGKWVLISDTATLKRINVVGQLQILLQQSHQNIKVGQRSYIDVQLADEKGKLLSAEQLQGFKLEVTMDNDNQQVFQQQQVFLADVKTRMHLPVLNEPGLYNLTISV
;
A
#
# COMPACT_ATOMS: atom_id res chain seq x y z
N ARG A 1 -70.56 -31.09 -5.61
CA ARG A 1 -69.97 -30.03 -4.74
C ARG A 1 -68.52 -30.35 -4.48
N GLY A 2 -67.63 -29.82 -5.33
CA GLY A 2 -66.16 -29.93 -5.20
C GLY A 2 -65.64 -28.65 -4.58
N ILE A 3 -64.89 -28.79 -3.52
CA ILE A 3 -64.18 -27.67 -2.85
C ILE A 3 -62.80 -27.65 -3.47
N SER A 4 -62.54 -26.60 -4.28
CA SER A 4 -61.22 -26.32 -4.86
C SER A 4 -60.38 -25.61 -3.80
N THR A 5 -59.35 -26.28 -3.27
CA THR A 5 -58.40 -25.68 -2.34
C THR A 5 -57.33 -24.93 -3.12
N MET A 6 -57.40 -23.63 -3.12
CA MET A 6 -56.46 -22.72 -3.75
C MET A 6 -55.19 -22.59 -2.86
N LEU A 7 -54.08 -23.19 -3.30
CA LEU A 7 -52.79 -23.12 -2.62
C LEU A 7 -52.12 -21.78 -2.97
N PHE A 8 -52.05 -20.84 -2.02
CA PHE A 8 -51.26 -19.62 -2.15
C PHE A 8 -49.80 -19.93 -1.87
N ILE A 9 -48.94 -19.94 -2.89
CA ILE A 9 -47.50 -19.97 -2.74
C ILE A 9 -47.05 -18.53 -2.59
N ILE A 10 -46.70 -18.14 -1.35
CA ILE A 10 -46.02 -16.87 -1.08
C ILE A 10 -44.53 -17.07 -1.43
N VAL A 11 -44.11 -16.58 -2.59
CA VAL A 11 -42.70 -16.48 -2.94
C VAL A 11 -42.13 -15.27 -2.17
N MET A 12 -41.51 -15.53 -1.02
CA MET A 12 -40.65 -14.55 -0.38
C MET A 12 -39.35 -14.41 -1.20
N SER A 13 -39.28 -13.39 -2.04
CA SER A 13 -38.00 -12.95 -2.62
C SER A 13 -37.15 -12.34 -1.52
N VAL A 14 -36.25 -13.14 -0.96
CA VAL A 14 -35.18 -12.62 -0.11
C VAL A 14 -34.21 -11.89 -1.05
N SER A 15 -34.35 -10.58 -1.12
CA SER A 15 -33.33 -9.73 -1.72
C SER A 15 -32.09 -9.82 -0.84
N GLN A 16 -31.14 -10.68 -1.20
CA GLN A 16 -29.80 -10.61 -0.66
C GLN A 16 -29.19 -9.29 -1.18
N ALA A 17 -29.20 -8.27 -0.34
CA ALA A 17 -28.36 -7.11 -0.50
C ALA A 17 -26.92 -7.61 -0.35
N VAL A 18 -26.27 -7.91 -1.47
CA VAL A 18 -24.81 -8.06 -1.50
C VAL A 18 -24.26 -6.68 -1.19
N MET A 19 -23.89 -6.46 0.08
CA MET A 19 -23.11 -5.28 0.47
C MET A 19 -21.77 -5.38 -0.28
N SER A 20 -21.61 -4.61 -1.32
CA SER A 20 -20.34 -4.37 -1.97
C SER A 20 -19.46 -3.65 -0.94
N GLN A 21 -18.57 -4.39 -0.30
CA GLN A 21 -17.55 -3.83 0.57
C GLN A 21 -16.57 -3.05 -0.32
N SER A 22 -16.28 -1.81 0.05
CA SER A 22 -15.25 -1.01 -0.63
C SER A 22 -13.91 -1.76 -0.58
N LEU A 23 -13.06 -1.63 -1.61
CA LEU A 23 -11.74 -2.27 -1.67
C LEU A 23 -10.87 -1.97 -0.44
N SER A 24 -11.03 -0.81 0.20
CA SER A 24 -10.35 -0.45 1.44
C SER A 24 -10.68 -1.41 2.60
N ASN A 25 -11.89 -1.96 2.65
CA ASN A 25 -12.29 -2.93 3.67
C ASN A 25 -11.71 -4.33 3.46
N GLN A 26 -11.04 -4.58 2.32
CA GLN A 26 -10.46 -5.88 1.99
C GLN A 26 -8.99 -6.02 2.36
N MET A 27 -8.39 -5.06 3.06
CA MET A 27 -6.97 -5.05 3.37
C MET A 27 -6.70 -5.13 4.85
N ASP A 28 -5.67 -5.93 5.20
CA ASP A 28 -5.07 -6.00 6.53
C ASP A 28 -3.57 -5.76 6.40
N ILE A 29 -3.07 -4.64 6.92
CA ILE A 29 -1.68 -4.20 6.77
C ILE A 29 -1.00 -4.21 8.14
N ARG A 30 0.05 -5.02 8.30
CA ARG A 30 0.78 -5.16 9.55
C ARG A 30 2.24 -4.76 9.35
N VAL A 31 2.68 -3.77 10.12
CA VAL A 31 4.02 -3.18 9.99
C VAL A 31 4.89 -3.66 11.14
N LEU A 32 6.02 -4.27 10.81
CA LEU A 32 7.00 -4.79 11.76
C LEU A 32 8.28 -3.97 11.66
N ILE A 33 8.65 -3.26 12.73
CA ILE A 33 9.80 -2.35 12.77
C ILE A 33 10.87 -2.93 13.69
N ASP A 34 12.03 -3.18 13.14
CA ASP A 34 13.21 -3.57 13.90
C ASP A 34 13.71 -2.42 14.77
N VAL A 35 13.93 -2.70 16.05
CA VAL A 35 14.49 -1.78 17.06
C VAL A 35 15.71 -2.37 17.75
N SER A 36 16.40 -3.31 17.10
CA SER A 36 17.64 -3.91 17.58
C SER A 36 18.77 -2.87 17.68
N GLY A 37 19.83 -3.22 18.40
CA GLY A 37 20.93 -2.30 18.67
C GLY A 37 21.74 -1.91 17.43
N SER A 38 21.78 -2.76 16.39
CA SER A 38 22.42 -2.49 15.09
C SER A 38 21.82 -1.28 14.39
N MET A 39 20.54 -1.03 14.61
CA MET A 39 19.83 0.13 14.06
C MET A 39 20.48 1.48 14.46
N LYS A 40 21.25 1.56 15.55
CA LYS A 40 22.03 2.77 15.90
C LYS A 40 23.09 3.11 14.85
N GLN A 41 23.58 2.09 14.13
CA GLN A 41 24.63 2.27 13.12
C GLN A 41 24.04 2.39 11.71
N THR A 42 22.96 1.68 11.43
CA THR A 42 22.34 1.59 10.10
C THR A 42 21.28 2.65 9.87
N ASP A 43 20.63 3.12 10.94
CA ASP A 43 19.66 4.22 10.93
C ASP A 43 19.89 5.18 12.12
N PRO A 44 21.05 5.85 12.19
CA PRO A 44 21.41 6.71 13.33
C PRO A 44 20.46 7.88 13.54
N ASN A 45 19.79 8.32 12.48
CA ASN A 45 18.84 9.45 12.50
C ASN A 45 17.40 9.03 12.73
N ASN A 46 17.13 7.73 13.01
CA ASN A 46 15.79 7.19 13.18
C ASN A 46 14.83 7.53 12.02
N LEU A 47 15.29 7.38 10.78
CA LEU A 47 14.52 7.69 9.56
C LEU A 47 13.25 6.82 9.42
N ARG A 48 13.21 5.72 10.18
CA ARG A 48 12.01 4.88 10.37
C ARG A 48 10.83 5.69 10.92
N ILE A 49 11.09 6.71 11.75
CA ILE A 49 10.03 7.53 12.39
C ILE A 49 9.24 8.30 11.32
N PRO A 50 9.84 9.23 10.56
CA PRO A 50 9.10 9.99 9.55
C PRO A 50 8.52 9.07 8.46
N ALA A 51 9.24 8.02 8.05
CA ALA A 51 8.75 7.07 7.06
C ALA A 51 7.50 6.32 7.55
N LEU A 52 7.49 5.84 8.80
CA LEU A 52 6.32 5.20 9.39
C LEU A 52 5.16 6.17 9.57
N GLN A 53 5.43 7.41 9.96
CA GLN A 53 4.39 8.45 10.06
C GLN A 53 3.69 8.67 8.73
N VAL A 54 4.45 8.83 7.65
CA VAL A 54 3.87 8.99 6.31
C VAL A 54 3.12 7.74 5.88
N LEU A 55 3.72 6.55 6.03
CA LEU A 55 3.07 5.28 5.69
C LEU A 55 1.70 5.16 6.35
N THR A 56 1.65 5.32 7.68
CA THR A 56 0.41 5.17 8.45
C THR A 56 -0.65 6.21 8.08
N GLN A 57 -0.23 7.40 7.66
CA GLN A 57 -1.13 8.43 7.16
C GLN A 57 -1.70 8.12 5.78
N LEU A 58 -0.97 7.38 4.96
CA LEU A 58 -1.41 7.01 3.61
C LEU A 58 -2.29 5.76 3.59
N LEU A 59 -2.35 4.98 4.69
CA LEU A 59 -3.22 3.81 4.76
C LEU A 59 -4.69 4.21 4.51
N PRO A 60 -5.41 3.44 3.67
CA PRO A 60 -6.81 3.76 3.35
C PRO A 60 -7.70 3.68 4.58
N ILE A 61 -8.57 4.66 4.74
CA ILE A 61 -9.62 4.63 5.76
C ILE A 61 -10.53 3.40 5.50
N GLY A 62 -10.83 2.65 6.55
CA GLY A 62 -11.62 1.42 6.48
C GLY A 62 -10.80 0.13 6.28
N SER A 63 -9.50 0.21 5.94
CA SER A 63 -8.60 -0.94 6.03
C SER A 63 -8.36 -1.32 7.49
N LYS A 64 -7.78 -2.51 7.74
CA LYS A 64 -7.25 -2.86 9.06
C LYS A 64 -5.74 -2.68 9.07
N ALA A 65 -5.20 -2.19 10.19
CA ALA A 65 -3.76 -2.11 10.33
C ALA A 65 -3.31 -2.23 11.80
N GLY A 66 -2.03 -2.59 11.98
CA GLY A 66 -1.35 -2.61 13.27
C GLY A 66 0.15 -2.39 13.09
N VAL A 67 0.82 -1.92 14.15
CA VAL A 67 2.27 -1.69 14.12
C VAL A 67 2.93 -2.38 15.32
N TRP A 68 3.96 -3.13 15.04
CA TRP A 68 4.80 -3.80 16.02
C TRP A 68 6.24 -3.30 15.91
N GLN A 69 6.88 -3.12 17.03
CA GLN A 69 8.34 -3.06 17.09
C GLN A 69 8.89 -4.40 17.59
N PHE A 70 10.07 -4.79 17.13
CA PHE A 70 10.69 -6.02 17.58
C PHE A 70 12.21 -5.91 17.70
N ALA A 71 12.75 -6.72 18.60
CA ALA A 71 14.15 -7.02 18.77
C ALA A 71 14.24 -8.45 19.32
N ASN A 72 14.53 -8.64 20.62
CA ASN A 72 14.44 -9.93 21.29
C ASN A 72 12.98 -10.45 21.36
N THR A 73 12.05 -9.50 21.59
CA THR A 73 10.63 -9.80 21.78
C THR A 73 9.80 -8.75 21.04
N PRO A 74 8.80 -9.16 20.27
CA PRO A 74 7.91 -8.22 19.59
C PRO A 74 6.97 -7.54 20.61
N LYS A 75 6.68 -6.26 20.34
CA LYS A 75 5.75 -5.44 21.12
C LYS A 75 4.83 -4.68 20.19
N VAL A 76 3.53 -4.75 20.44
CA VAL A 76 2.54 -3.91 19.74
C VAL A 76 2.73 -2.46 20.19
N ILE A 77 2.94 -1.55 19.26
CA ILE A 77 2.99 -0.10 19.52
C ILE A 77 1.75 0.62 19.03
N VAL A 78 1.09 0.09 17.99
CA VAL A 78 -0.24 0.51 17.58
C VAL A 78 -1.12 -0.72 17.48
N PRO A 79 -2.17 -0.84 18.32
CA PRO A 79 -3.08 -1.98 18.28
C PRO A 79 -3.69 -2.17 16.90
N HIS A 80 -3.81 -3.44 16.49
CA HIS A 80 -4.49 -3.80 15.24
C HIS A 80 -5.97 -3.42 15.31
N GLY A 81 -6.48 -2.72 14.32
CA GLY A 81 -7.84 -2.24 14.27
C GLY A 81 -8.18 -1.54 12.96
N ASP A 82 -9.37 -0.96 12.89
CA ASP A 82 -9.81 -0.23 11.71
C ASP A 82 -9.04 1.09 11.58
N VAL A 83 -8.50 1.33 10.38
CA VAL A 83 -7.82 2.57 10.05
C VAL A 83 -8.86 3.68 9.92
N ASN A 84 -8.76 4.65 10.82
CA ASN A 84 -9.51 5.90 10.82
C ASN A 84 -8.59 7.03 11.27
N THR A 85 -9.07 8.26 11.26
CA THR A 85 -8.27 9.43 11.66
C THR A 85 -7.67 9.28 13.07
N GLN A 86 -8.42 8.72 14.02
CA GLN A 86 -7.93 8.50 15.39
C GLN A 86 -6.82 7.45 15.44
N TRP A 87 -6.96 6.34 14.69
CA TRP A 87 -5.93 5.31 14.58
C TRP A 87 -4.64 5.90 13.98
N GLN A 88 -4.77 6.71 12.92
CA GLN A 88 -3.63 7.35 12.26
C GLN A 88 -2.91 8.35 13.17
N GLN A 89 -3.65 9.13 13.96
CA GLN A 89 -3.05 10.02 14.97
C GLN A 89 -2.27 9.22 16.03
N LYS A 90 -2.86 8.14 16.56
CA LYS A 90 -2.18 7.23 17.49
C LYS A 90 -0.91 6.64 16.89
N ALA A 91 -0.95 6.22 15.62
CA ALA A 91 0.19 5.66 14.92
C ALA A 91 1.32 6.70 14.73
N SER A 92 0.98 7.92 14.39
CA SER A 92 1.96 9.02 14.27
C SER A 92 2.66 9.33 15.60
N ILE A 93 1.91 9.33 16.72
CA ILE A 93 2.47 9.54 18.06
C ILE A 93 3.34 8.35 18.47
N ALA A 94 2.88 7.12 18.24
CA ALA A 94 3.62 5.91 18.59
C ALA A 94 4.94 5.79 17.82
N ALA A 95 4.97 6.23 16.55
CA ALA A 95 6.19 6.26 15.74
C ALA A 95 7.31 7.08 16.40
N GLN A 96 7.00 8.17 17.09
CA GLN A 96 7.98 9.03 17.78
C GLN A 96 8.69 8.30 18.93
N GLN A 97 8.14 7.21 19.44
CA GLN A 97 8.72 6.43 20.54
C GLN A 97 9.68 5.33 20.06
N ILE A 98 9.88 5.19 18.76
CA ILE A 98 10.80 4.21 18.19
C ILE A 98 12.23 4.56 18.57
N SER A 99 12.94 3.61 19.19
CA SER A 99 14.33 3.75 19.60
C SER A 99 15.06 2.41 19.48
N SER A 100 16.36 2.47 19.20
CA SER A 100 17.19 1.27 18.96
C SER A 100 17.82 0.78 20.26
N ILE A 101 17.07 0.02 21.07
CA ILE A 101 17.46 -0.43 22.41
C ILE A 101 17.57 -1.96 22.57
N GLY A 102 17.13 -2.74 21.58
CA GLY A 102 17.18 -4.19 21.64
C GLY A 102 18.58 -4.78 21.49
N GLN A 103 18.79 -6.02 21.96
CA GLN A 103 20.08 -6.72 21.86
C GLN A 103 20.14 -7.67 20.67
N PHE A 104 19.03 -8.29 20.29
CA PHE A 104 18.91 -9.30 19.27
C PHE A 104 17.87 -8.93 18.23
N THR A 105 17.75 -9.73 17.16
CA THR A 105 16.80 -9.51 16.04
C THR A 105 16.07 -10.81 15.75
N ASP A 106 14.92 -11.03 16.42
CA ASP A 106 14.07 -12.19 16.22
C ASP A 106 12.94 -11.91 15.23
N ILE A 107 13.26 -12.00 13.93
CA ILE A 107 12.29 -11.85 12.84
C ILE A 107 11.19 -12.93 12.92
N GLY A 108 11.54 -14.14 13.36
CA GLY A 108 10.59 -15.24 13.50
C GLY A 108 9.51 -14.95 14.55
N ALA A 109 9.92 -14.45 15.73
CA ALA A 109 8.99 -14.04 16.76
C ALA A 109 8.10 -12.85 16.31
N ALA A 110 8.69 -11.88 15.57
CA ALA A 110 7.95 -10.75 15.03
C ALA A 110 6.85 -11.21 14.08
N LEU A 111 7.16 -12.06 13.12
CA LEU A 111 6.18 -12.63 12.19
C LEU A 111 5.13 -13.46 12.93
N LYS A 112 5.51 -14.33 13.88
CA LYS A 112 4.55 -15.08 14.70
C LYS A 112 3.59 -14.15 15.45
N SER A 113 4.09 -13.07 16.05
CA SER A 113 3.25 -12.09 16.74
C SER A 113 2.27 -11.39 15.80
N ALA A 114 2.70 -11.11 14.57
CA ALA A 114 1.85 -10.48 13.56
C ALA A 114 0.91 -11.47 12.85
N SER A 115 1.03 -12.79 13.08
CA SER A 115 0.19 -13.81 12.41
C SER A 115 -1.14 -14.08 13.11
N PHE A 116 -1.43 -13.43 14.25
CA PHE A 116 -2.69 -13.64 14.97
C PHE A 116 -3.89 -13.39 14.04
N ASN A 117 -4.92 -14.25 14.13
CA ASN A 117 -6.10 -14.18 13.28
C ASN A 117 -5.82 -14.10 11.75
N ALA A 118 -4.61 -14.46 11.30
CA ALA A 118 -4.29 -14.49 9.87
C ALA A 118 -5.15 -15.52 9.12
N GLN A 119 -5.61 -16.56 9.81
CA GLN A 119 -6.51 -17.58 9.26
C GLN A 119 -7.97 -17.14 9.25
N ASP A 120 -8.34 -16.12 10.01
CA ASP A 120 -9.70 -15.55 10.06
C ASP A 120 -9.90 -14.56 8.90
N GLN A 121 -9.50 -14.96 7.70
CA GLN A 121 -9.78 -14.24 6.45
C GLN A 121 -11.22 -14.48 5.96
N SER A 122 -12.12 -14.90 6.87
CA SER A 122 -13.55 -15.14 6.61
C SER A 122 -14.28 -13.95 5.96
N GLN A 123 -13.62 -12.78 5.90
CA GLN A 123 -14.11 -11.56 5.25
C GLN A 123 -13.41 -11.21 3.94
N GLY A 124 -12.61 -12.13 3.36
CA GLY A 124 -11.94 -11.90 2.06
C GLY A 124 -10.85 -10.82 2.09
N ARG A 125 -10.30 -10.48 3.27
CA ARG A 125 -9.21 -9.50 3.39
C ARG A 125 -7.88 -10.10 2.99
N GLN A 126 -7.11 -9.36 2.20
CA GLN A 126 -5.74 -9.73 1.87
C GLN A 126 -4.79 -9.21 2.95
N LEU A 127 -4.00 -10.12 3.53
CA LEU A 127 -3.01 -9.80 4.55
C LEU A 127 -1.69 -9.39 3.90
N HIS A 128 -1.19 -8.21 4.28
CA HIS A 128 0.11 -7.70 3.90
C HIS A 128 0.94 -7.40 5.13
N ILE A 129 2.17 -7.92 5.15
CA ILE A 129 3.16 -7.61 6.16
C ILE A 129 4.22 -6.71 5.54
N ILE A 130 4.58 -5.63 6.21
CA ILE A 130 5.73 -4.78 5.85
C ILE A 130 6.77 -4.96 6.95
N LEU A 131 7.83 -5.70 6.65
CA LEU A 131 8.93 -6.00 7.58
C LEU A 131 10.12 -5.09 7.27
N LEU A 132 10.51 -4.27 8.23
CA LEU A 132 11.67 -3.38 8.16
C LEU A 132 12.74 -3.83 9.15
N THR A 133 13.93 -4.18 8.66
CA THR A 133 15.07 -4.65 9.47
C THR A 133 16.40 -4.34 8.80
N ASP A 134 17.45 -4.15 9.58
CA ASP A 134 18.82 -4.00 9.08
C ASP A 134 19.64 -5.30 9.24
N GLY A 135 19.07 -6.31 9.90
CA GLY A 135 19.81 -7.41 10.45
C GLY A 135 19.55 -8.78 9.86
N MET A 136 20.48 -9.65 10.20
CA MET A 136 20.31 -11.09 10.13
C MET A 136 19.42 -11.55 11.28
N VAL A 137 18.86 -12.74 11.14
CA VAL A 137 18.24 -13.44 12.27
C VAL A 137 19.32 -13.68 13.33
N ASP A 138 19.23 -12.94 14.42
CA ASP A 138 20.16 -12.99 15.56
C ASP A 138 19.34 -13.12 16.85
N VAL A 139 19.20 -14.31 17.37
CA VAL A 139 18.41 -14.63 18.58
C VAL A 139 19.29 -14.99 19.77
N SER A 140 20.58 -15.22 19.54
CA SER A 140 21.52 -15.70 20.56
C SER A 140 22.96 -15.44 20.15
N LYS A 141 23.87 -15.44 21.13
CA LYS A 141 25.32 -15.47 20.87
C LYS A 141 25.80 -16.80 20.26
N ASP A 142 24.95 -17.81 20.22
CA ASP A 142 25.23 -19.12 19.65
C ASP A 142 24.76 -19.19 18.18
N ASP A 143 25.72 -19.31 17.27
CA ASP A 143 25.47 -19.40 15.82
C ASP A 143 24.56 -20.56 15.44
N ALA A 144 24.63 -21.69 16.15
CA ALA A 144 23.78 -22.84 15.89
C ALA A 144 22.31 -22.54 16.22
N GLN A 145 22.07 -21.74 17.25
CA GLN A 145 20.70 -21.25 17.55
C GLN A 145 20.20 -20.29 16.49
N ASN A 146 21.05 -19.37 16.02
CA ASN A 146 20.70 -18.42 14.94
C ASN A 146 20.37 -19.16 13.64
N GLN A 147 21.14 -20.17 13.26
CA GLN A 147 20.85 -21.03 12.10
C GLN A 147 19.53 -21.79 12.24
N ARG A 148 19.23 -22.34 13.43
CA ARG A 148 17.94 -23.00 13.70
C ARG A 148 16.77 -22.02 13.59
N ALA A 149 16.90 -20.83 14.19
CA ALA A 149 15.89 -19.77 14.10
C ALA A 149 15.63 -19.35 12.65
N ARG A 150 16.71 -19.16 11.86
CA ARG A 150 16.61 -18.88 10.42
C ARG A 150 15.91 -20.00 9.64
N SER A 151 16.25 -21.25 9.93
CA SER A 151 15.61 -22.41 9.30
C SER A 151 14.13 -22.51 9.65
N ALA A 152 13.77 -22.23 10.91
CA ALA A 152 12.39 -22.19 11.37
C ALA A 152 11.60 -21.04 10.73
N LEU A 153 12.24 -19.89 10.52
CA LEU A 153 11.65 -18.75 9.81
C LEU A 153 11.32 -19.11 8.36
N LEU A 154 12.28 -19.65 7.61
CA LEU A 154 12.15 -19.89 6.17
C LEU A 154 11.29 -21.11 5.80
N LYS A 155 10.96 -21.98 6.76
CA LYS A 155 10.13 -23.16 6.50
C LYS A 155 8.76 -23.07 7.20
N PRO A 156 8.63 -23.36 8.52
CA PRO A 156 7.29 -23.43 9.12
C PRO A 156 6.60 -22.08 9.26
N ILE A 157 7.34 -20.98 9.55
CA ILE A 157 6.71 -19.68 9.74
C ILE A 157 6.25 -19.10 8.41
N LEU A 158 7.13 -19.11 7.41
CA LEU A 158 6.83 -18.60 6.08
C LEU A 158 5.69 -19.40 5.43
N GLN A 159 5.65 -20.72 5.65
CA GLN A 159 4.58 -21.58 5.13
C GLN A 159 3.19 -21.17 5.65
N GLN A 160 3.09 -20.69 6.90
CA GLN A 160 1.82 -20.20 7.44
C GLN A 160 1.29 -18.99 6.64
N TYR A 161 2.17 -18.06 6.27
CA TYR A 161 1.81 -16.91 5.44
C TYR A 161 1.43 -17.31 4.02
N ILE A 162 2.17 -18.24 3.42
CA ILE A 162 1.86 -18.79 2.09
C ILE A 162 0.49 -19.45 2.08
N ASN A 163 0.18 -20.26 3.09
CA ASN A 163 -1.08 -21.01 3.17
C ASN A 163 -2.31 -20.09 3.27
N VAL A 164 -2.16 -18.89 3.83
CA VAL A 164 -3.24 -17.89 3.91
C VAL A 164 -3.19 -16.85 2.78
N GLY A 165 -2.29 -17.02 1.81
CA GLY A 165 -2.14 -16.08 0.69
C GLY A 165 -1.63 -14.70 1.09
N ALA A 166 -0.98 -14.59 2.25
CA ALA A 166 -0.43 -13.32 2.72
C ALA A 166 0.84 -12.95 1.96
N ARG A 167 1.07 -11.66 1.75
CA ARG A 167 2.30 -11.13 1.16
C ARG A 167 3.17 -10.49 2.23
N VAL A 168 4.44 -10.85 2.24
CA VAL A 168 5.43 -10.27 3.16
C VAL A 168 6.42 -9.44 2.36
N HIS A 169 6.27 -8.12 2.45
CA HIS A 169 7.21 -7.16 1.88
C HIS A 169 8.35 -6.96 2.86
N THR A 170 9.59 -7.09 2.40
CA THR A 170 10.77 -6.96 3.24
C THR A 170 11.64 -5.80 2.80
N ILE A 171 12.02 -4.96 3.74
CA ILE A 171 12.82 -3.77 3.51
C ILE A 171 14.09 -3.88 4.35
N GLY A 172 15.23 -4.06 3.68
CA GLY A 172 16.54 -4.05 4.32
C GLY A 172 17.02 -2.61 4.56
N LEU A 173 17.50 -2.30 5.76
CA LEU A 173 18.07 -0.99 6.09
C LEU A 173 19.57 -1.04 6.11
N SER A 174 20.21 -1.10 5.03
CA SER A 174 21.63 -0.98 4.75
C SER A 174 22.12 -2.08 3.83
N HIS A 175 23.31 -1.88 3.27
CA HIS A 175 23.99 -2.91 2.46
C HIS A 175 24.38 -4.18 3.26
N LYS A 176 24.37 -4.10 4.59
CA LYS A 176 24.70 -5.21 5.51
C LYS A 176 23.51 -6.11 5.82
N ALA A 177 22.30 -5.74 5.42
CA ALA A 177 21.10 -6.56 5.63
C ALA A 177 21.27 -7.95 5.00
N ASP A 178 20.71 -8.97 5.64
CA ASP A 178 20.69 -10.35 5.10
C ASP A 178 19.74 -10.44 3.89
N LYS A 179 20.26 -9.95 2.77
CA LYS A 179 19.50 -9.91 1.50
C LYS A 179 18.99 -11.28 1.10
N ALA A 180 19.72 -12.34 1.39
CA ALA A 180 19.34 -13.71 1.03
C ALA A 180 18.08 -14.14 1.80
N THR A 181 18.03 -13.91 3.11
CA THR A 181 16.86 -14.23 3.94
C THR A 181 15.68 -13.34 3.60
N LEU A 182 15.88 -12.02 3.49
CA LEU A 182 14.80 -11.06 3.19
C LEU A 182 14.19 -11.30 1.81
N SER A 183 15.05 -11.54 0.80
CA SER A 183 14.58 -11.89 -0.54
C SER A 183 13.81 -13.21 -0.57
N ALA A 184 14.27 -14.23 0.16
CA ALA A 184 13.59 -15.52 0.23
C ALA A 184 12.20 -15.41 0.88
N ILE A 185 12.05 -14.58 1.93
CA ILE A 185 10.75 -14.31 2.57
C ILE A 185 9.80 -13.64 1.58
N ALA A 186 10.26 -12.55 0.95
CA ALA A 186 9.43 -11.79 0.01
C ALA A 186 9.02 -12.63 -1.20
N GLN A 187 9.98 -13.28 -1.88
CA GLN A 187 9.69 -14.12 -3.05
C GLN A 187 8.79 -15.32 -2.72
N GLY A 188 8.98 -15.91 -1.54
CA GLY A 188 8.16 -17.06 -1.10
C GLY A 188 6.69 -16.69 -0.85
N THR A 189 6.39 -15.42 -0.62
CA THR A 189 5.04 -14.90 -0.35
C THR A 189 4.54 -13.93 -1.42
N ASP A 190 5.20 -13.86 -2.57
CA ASP A 190 4.89 -12.90 -3.65
C ASP A 190 4.89 -11.43 -3.17
N GLY A 191 5.78 -11.10 -2.24
CA GLY A 191 6.00 -9.78 -1.70
C GLY A 191 7.18 -9.06 -2.37
N LEU A 192 7.38 -7.78 -2.02
CA LEU A 192 8.47 -6.94 -2.50
C LEU A 192 9.70 -7.08 -1.58
N PHE A 193 10.90 -7.21 -2.16
CA PHE A 193 12.16 -7.06 -1.44
C PHE A 193 12.95 -5.88 -1.98
N GLU A 194 13.32 -4.94 -1.12
CA GLU A 194 14.18 -3.82 -1.45
C GLU A 194 15.12 -3.45 -0.31
N VAL A 195 16.16 -2.66 -0.62
CA VAL A 195 17.13 -2.17 0.37
C VAL A 195 17.16 -0.66 0.35
N ALA A 196 16.90 -0.02 1.48
CA ALA A 196 17.05 1.40 1.71
C ALA A 196 18.41 1.70 2.31
N ILE A 197 19.11 2.72 1.80
CA ILE A 197 20.37 3.19 2.34
C ILE A 197 20.26 4.62 2.91
N ASN A 198 19.14 5.27 2.70
CA ASN A 198 18.81 6.58 3.25
C ASN A 198 17.29 6.74 3.45
N ALA A 199 16.87 7.89 4.03
CA ALA A 199 15.48 8.17 4.35
C ALA A 199 14.57 8.22 3.14
N ASP A 200 15.02 8.88 2.09
CA ASP A 200 14.21 9.13 0.90
C ASP A 200 13.91 7.79 0.21
N GLN A 201 14.93 6.93 0.09
CA GLN A 201 14.73 5.58 -0.41
C GLN A 201 13.79 4.76 0.47
N LEU A 202 13.92 4.87 1.81
CA LEU A 202 13.03 4.15 2.73
C LEU A 202 11.57 4.53 2.51
N LEU A 203 11.30 5.83 2.37
CA LEU A 203 9.96 6.31 2.09
C LEU A 203 9.44 5.84 0.74
N ASP A 204 10.27 5.96 -0.32
CA ASP A 204 9.89 5.51 -1.66
C ASP A 204 9.60 3.99 -1.70
N ILE A 205 10.38 3.19 -0.95
CA ILE A 205 10.14 1.75 -0.81
C ILE A 205 8.84 1.48 -0.04
N PHE A 206 8.57 2.21 1.03
CA PHE A 206 7.29 2.10 1.73
C PHE A 206 6.10 2.43 0.83
N LEU A 207 6.23 3.46 0.00
CA LEU A 207 5.19 3.83 -0.97
C LEU A 207 4.98 2.73 -2.02
N ARG A 208 6.06 2.12 -2.53
CA ARG A 208 5.95 0.97 -3.45
C ARG A 208 5.34 -0.25 -2.77
N ALA A 209 5.73 -0.55 -1.53
CA ALA A 209 5.10 -1.63 -0.77
C ALA A 209 3.59 -1.37 -0.56
N LEU A 210 3.22 -0.12 -0.30
CA LEU A 210 1.82 0.29 -0.21
C LEU A 210 1.11 0.15 -1.56
N ASP A 211 1.72 0.54 -2.67
CA ASP A 211 1.14 0.37 -4.02
C ASP A 211 0.91 -1.09 -4.39
N ASN A 212 1.83 -1.95 -3.97
CA ASN A 212 1.68 -3.40 -4.12
C ASN A 212 0.63 -4.01 -3.19
N THR A 213 0.23 -3.27 -2.15
CA THR A 213 -0.78 -3.67 -1.16
C THR A 213 -2.15 -3.13 -1.53
N VAL A 214 -2.19 -1.87 -1.97
CA VAL A 214 -3.41 -1.10 -2.23
C VAL A 214 -3.38 -0.64 -3.67
N VAL A 215 -4.33 -1.08 -4.47
CA VAL A 215 -4.54 -0.47 -5.79
C VAL A 215 -5.12 0.93 -5.56
N THR A 216 -4.26 1.94 -5.53
CA THR A 216 -4.68 3.34 -5.41
C THR A 216 -4.67 3.99 -6.78
N GLN A 217 -5.73 4.71 -7.11
CA GLN A 217 -5.73 5.56 -8.29
C GLN A 217 -4.81 6.74 -8.03
N GLN A 218 -3.84 6.95 -8.90
CA GLN A 218 -2.90 8.05 -8.82
C GLN A 218 -3.17 9.06 -9.94
N VAL A 219 -3.10 10.34 -9.59
CA VAL A 219 -3.15 11.41 -10.58
C VAL A 219 -1.72 11.76 -11.01
N PRO A 220 -1.42 11.77 -12.33
CA PRO A 220 -0.12 12.18 -12.81
C PRO A 220 0.25 13.60 -12.37
N VAL A 221 1.46 13.78 -11.87
CA VAL A 221 2.01 15.06 -11.44
C VAL A 221 2.88 15.64 -12.54
N LYS A 222 2.58 16.85 -12.98
CA LYS A 222 3.48 17.64 -13.80
C LYS A 222 4.55 18.30 -12.93
N ARG A 223 5.64 17.60 -12.69
CA ARG A 223 6.69 18.01 -11.76
C ARG A 223 7.30 19.38 -12.07
N SER A 224 7.49 19.72 -13.36
CA SER A 224 8.00 21.02 -13.79
C SER A 224 7.08 22.20 -13.44
N GLU A 225 5.78 21.95 -13.34
CA GLU A 225 4.77 22.96 -13.01
C GLU A 225 4.28 22.85 -11.56
N GLN A 226 4.71 21.84 -10.83
CA GLN A 226 4.17 21.48 -9.52
C GLN A 226 2.63 21.44 -9.52
N SER A 227 2.05 20.81 -10.56
CA SER A 227 0.60 20.84 -10.80
C SER A 227 0.07 19.47 -11.21
N PHE A 228 -1.25 19.33 -11.02
CA PHE A 228 -2.01 18.13 -11.43
C PHE A 228 -3.45 18.50 -11.77
N LEU A 229 -4.14 17.60 -12.47
CA LEU A 229 -5.52 17.80 -12.89
C LEU A 229 -6.45 16.89 -12.08
N VAL A 230 -7.42 17.47 -11.40
CA VAL A 230 -8.48 16.72 -10.70
C VAL A 230 -9.68 16.61 -11.63
N GLN A 231 -10.08 15.38 -11.94
CA GLN A 231 -11.26 15.09 -12.76
C GLN A 231 -12.56 15.22 -11.96
N PRO A 232 -13.69 15.49 -12.61
CA PRO A 232 -15.00 15.37 -11.97
C PRO A 232 -15.25 13.94 -11.44
N GLY A 233 -16.02 13.83 -10.35
CA GLY A 233 -16.37 12.53 -9.78
C GLY A 233 -15.36 11.95 -8.78
N ILE A 234 -14.36 12.75 -8.36
CA ILE A 234 -13.44 12.37 -7.29
C ILE A 234 -14.10 12.65 -5.92
N ASP A 235 -14.24 11.61 -5.10
CA ASP A 235 -14.83 11.72 -3.76
C ASP A 235 -13.84 12.17 -2.71
N SER A 236 -12.59 11.72 -2.84
CA SER A 236 -11.51 12.17 -1.97
C SER A 236 -10.17 12.12 -2.67
N MET A 237 -9.25 12.96 -2.24
CA MET A 237 -7.85 12.88 -2.65
C MET A 237 -6.91 13.05 -1.47
N THR A 238 -5.75 12.41 -1.59
CA THR A 238 -4.64 12.55 -0.65
C THR A 238 -3.43 13.03 -1.43
N ILE A 239 -2.95 14.20 -1.07
CA ILE A 239 -1.77 14.83 -1.67
C ILE A 239 -0.60 14.63 -0.70
N MET A 240 0.51 14.12 -1.20
CA MET A 240 1.77 14.02 -0.48
C MET A 240 2.76 15.02 -1.06
N VAL A 241 3.28 15.87 -0.20
CA VAL A 241 4.27 16.89 -0.52
C VAL A 241 5.54 16.60 0.28
N GLU A 242 6.67 16.51 -0.40
CA GLU A 242 8.00 16.46 0.22
C GLU A 242 8.49 17.88 0.48
N LYS A 243 9.07 18.11 1.67
CA LYS A 243 9.58 19.43 2.08
C LYS A 243 10.85 19.31 2.92
N ASN A 244 11.59 20.40 3.00
CA ASN A 244 12.74 20.55 3.87
C ASN A 244 12.42 21.57 4.98
N GLY A 245 12.15 21.07 6.20
CA GLY A 245 11.86 21.94 7.36
C GLY A 245 10.48 22.63 7.31
N ASP A 246 10.43 23.88 7.75
CA ASP A 246 9.19 24.68 7.86
C ASP A 246 8.88 25.47 6.59
N ASP A 247 8.73 24.79 5.46
CA ASP A 247 8.32 25.41 4.21
C ASP A 247 6.85 25.87 4.28
N ASN A 248 6.58 27.07 3.77
CA ASN A 248 5.23 27.63 3.72
C ASN A 248 4.45 27.06 2.51
N ILE A 249 3.93 25.86 2.71
CA ILE A 249 3.22 25.13 1.67
C ILE A 249 1.79 25.67 1.54
N LYS A 250 1.40 26.04 0.31
CA LYS A 250 0.03 26.40 -0.06
C LYS A 250 -0.43 25.59 -1.28
N LEU A 251 -1.70 25.36 -1.37
CA LEU A 251 -2.35 24.76 -2.53
C LEU A 251 -3.27 25.78 -3.17
N LYS A 252 -3.28 25.78 -4.50
CA LYS A 252 -4.27 26.51 -5.30
C LYS A 252 -5.18 25.49 -5.96
N ASP A 253 -6.50 25.58 -5.70
CA ASP A 253 -7.49 24.63 -6.19
C ASP A 253 -8.00 24.95 -7.62
N GLY A 254 -8.88 24.08 -8.14
CA GLY A 254 -9.48 24.25 -9.47
C GLY A 254 -10.24 25.57 -9.68
N ASN A 255 -10.72 26.21 -8.62
CA ASN A 255 -11.35 27.53 -8.63
C ASN A 255 -10.37 28.68 -8.34
N GLN A 256 -9.06 28.45 -8.42
CA GLN A 256 -7.99 29.43 -8.16
C GLN A 256 -7.91 29.92 -6.71
N ARG A 257 -8.62 29.28 -5.77
CA ARG A 257 -8.56 29.63 -4.36
C ARG A 257 -7.26 29.09 -3.76
N ILE A 258 -6.54 29.93 -3.00
CA ILE A 258 -5.30 29.57 -2.32
C ILE A 258 -5.58 29.35 -0.84
N PHE A 259 -5.06 28.27 -0.30
CA PHE A 259 -5.16 27.93 1.12
C PHE A 259 -3.90 27.17 1.59
N GLY A 260 -3.65 27.17 2.87
CA GLY A 260 -2.52 26.49 3.52
C GLY A 260 -2.94 25.85 4.83
N LYS A 261 -1.96 25.35 5.58
CA LYS A 261 -2.17 24.62 6.84
C LYS A 261 -2.99 25.40 7.87
N GLU A 262 -2.80 26.72 7.95
CA GLU A 262 -3.47 27.56 8.93
C GLU A 262 -4.89 27.99 8.52
N GLN A 263 -5.22 27.83 7.25
CA GLN A 263 -6.51 28.20 6.67
C GLN A 263 -7.20 26.97 6.08
N THR A 264 -7.24 25.88 6.85
CA THR A 264 -7.86 24.63 6.41
C THR A 264 -9.37 24.81 6.24
N LEU A 265 -9.88 24.30 5.15
CA LEU A 265 -11.31 24.22 4.89
C LEU A 265 -11.91 23.05 5.68
N SER A 266 -13.21 23.10 5.96
CA SER A 266 -13.93 22.07 6.71
C SER A 266 -13.84 20.65 6.10
N ASN A 267 -13.56 20.56 4.80
CA ASN A 267 -13.39 19.30 4.08
C ASN A 267 -11.92 18.86 3.93
N GLN A 268 -11.00 19.47 4.68
CA GLN A 268 -9.58 19.22 4.59
C GLN A 268 -8.99 18.76 5.92
N GLN A 269 -8.00 17.89 5.82
CA GLN A 269 -7.13 17.47 6.92
C GLN A 269 -5.70 17.63 6.47
N TRP A 270 -4.92 18.38 7.25
CA TRP A 270 -3.51 18.65 6.97
C TRP A 270 -2.65 18.08 8.09
N GLN A 271 -1.78 17.15 7.74
CA GLN A 271 -0.84 16.56 8.68
C GLN A 271 0.58 16.83 8.20
N SER A 272 1.40 17.36 9.10
CA SER A 272 2.74 17.82 8.81
C SER A 272 3.75 17.03 9.63
N SER A 273 4.83 16.58 9.00
CA SER A 273 6.04 16.06 9.63
C SER A 273 7.24 16.96 9.30
N ALA A 274 8.44 16.59 9.73
CA ALA A 274 9.65 17.34 9.41
C ALA A 274 9.99 17.33 7.91
N THR A 275 9.62 16.27 7.20
CA THR A 275 10.04 16.03 5.80
C THR A 275 8.88 16.00 4.81
N HIS A 276 7.64 15.84 5.28
CA HIS A 276 6.48 15.68 4.41
C HIS A 276 5.24 16.30 4.99
N ASP A 277 4.36 16.76 4.10
CA ASP A 277 2.97 17.06 4.42
C ASP A 277 2.06 16.07 3.69
N VAL A 278 1.05 15.57 4.41
CA VAL A 278 -0.04 14.75 3.86
C VAL A 278 -1.35 15.52 4.02
N ILE A 279 -1.97 15.82 2.87
CA ILE A 279 -3.16 16.67 2.79
C ILE A 279 -4.30 15.83 2.23
N ARG A 280 -5.36 15.63 3.01
CA ARG A 280 -6.57 14.96 2.56
C ARG A 280 -7.66 15.95 2.30
N ILE A 281 -8.36 15.77 1.18
CA ILE A 281 -9.43 16.65 0.74
C ILE A 281 -10.63 15.79 0.33
N GLN A 282 -11.75 16.01 0.98
CA GLN A 282 -13.03 15.39 0.61
C GLN A 282 -13.72 16.21 -0.48
N LYS A 283 -14.24 15.54 -1.49
CA LYS A 283 -14.92 16.16 -2.65
C LYS A 283 -14.12 17.33 -3.21
N PRO A 284 -12.89 17.07 -3.72
CA PRO A 284 -12.05 18.11 -4.27
C PRO A 284 -12.72 18.77 -5.48
N ILE A 285 -12.50 20.06 -5.66
CA ILE A 285 -13.02 20.80 -6.80
C ILE A 285 -12.29 20.34 -8.06
N PRO A 286 -13.00 19.96 -9.14
CA PRO A 286 -12.37 19.62 -10.42
C PRO A 286 -11.59 20.79 -11.00
N GLY A 287 -10.52 20.49 -11.77
CA GLY A 287 -9.70 21.47 -12.43
C GLY A 287 -8.22 21.36 -12.12
N LYS A 288 -7.42 22.32 -12.57
CA LYS A 288 -5.97 22.35 -12.34
C LYS A 288 -5.67 22.80 -10.92
N TRP A 289 -4.94 21.96 -10.19
CA TRP A 289 -4.39 22.23 -8.87
C TRP A 289 -2.89 22.51 -8.96
N VAL A 290 -2.40 23.40 -8.12
CA VAL A 290 -0.99 23.83 -8.13
C VAL A 290 -0.47 23.87 -6.70
N LEU A 291 0.72 23.31 -6.48
CA LEU A 291 1.48 23.52 -5.27
C LEU A 291 2.21 24.86 -5.36
N ILE A 292 2.09 25.68 -4.34
CA ILE A 292 2.81 26.94 -4.20
C ILE A 292 3.75 26.78 -3.01
N SER A 293 5.03 26.75 -3.31
CA SER A 293 6.12 26.60 -2.35
C SER A 293 7.44 26.98 -3.02
N ASP A 294 8.42 27.37 -2.24
CA ASP A 294 9.77 27.71 -2.73
C ASP A 294 10.62 26.46 -2.92
N THR A 295 10.49 25.45 -2.04
CA THR A 295 11.37 24.28 -2.02
C THR A 295 10.64 22.94 -2.02
N ALA A 296 9.37 22.90 -1.57
CA ALA A 296 8.63 21.67 -1.49
C ALA A 296 8.18 21.16 -2.87
N THR A 297 8.04 19.86 -2.99
CA THR A 297 7.68 19.19 -4.24
C THR A 297 6.51 18.24 -4.08
N LEU A 298 5.64 18.19 -5.10
CA LEU A 298 4.58 17.18 -5.18
C LEU A 298 5.21 15.81 -5.41
N LYS A 299 5.02 14.91 -4.46
CA LYS A 299 5.47 13.51 -4.58
C LYS A 299 4.40 12.62 -5.19
N ARG A 300 3.17 12.72 -4.69
CA ARG A 300 2.12 11.77 -5.01
C ARG A 300 0.74 12.35 -4.75
N ILE A 301 -0.21 12.02 -5.63
CA ILE A 301 -1.62 12.31 -5.44
C ILE A 301 -2.41 11.01 -5.62
N ASN A 302 -3.02 10.54 -4.55
CA ASN A 302 -3.95 9.42 -4.59
C ASN A 302 -5.38 9.94 -4.61
N VAL A 303 -6.24 9.32 -5.39
CA VAL A 303 -7.65 9.68 -5.47
C VAL A 303 -8.54 8.46 -5.26
N VAL A 304 -9.72 8.73 -4.72
CA VAL A 304 -10.85 7.79 -4.69
C VAL A 304 -11.97 8.45 -5.47
N GLY A 305 -12.43 7.80 -6.51
CA GLY A 305 -13.47 8.33 -7.40
C GLY A 305 -14.59 7.33 -7.62
N GLN A 306 -15.55 7.73 -8.44
CA GLN A 306 -16.72 6.93 -8.78
C GLN A 306 -16.37 5.68 -9.59
N LEU A 307 -15.20 5.67 -10.24
CA LEU A 307 -14.69 4.52 -10.98
C LEU A 307 -13.46 3.94 -10.29
N GLN A 308 -13.40 2.64 -10.24
CA GLN A 308 -12.29 1.88 -9.68
C GLN A 308 -11.69 0.97 -10.74
N ILE A 309 -10.35 1.00 -10.87
CA ILE A 309 -9.62 0.02 -11.67
C ILE A 309 -9.32 -1.16 -10.77
N LEU A 310 -9.87 -2.32 -11.09
CA LEU A 310 -9.60 -3.58 -10.41
C LEU A 310 -8.54 -4.34 -11.19
N LEU A 311 -7.45 -4.67 -10.51
CA LEU A 311 -6.33 -5.41 -11.09
C LEU A 311 -6.26 -6.81 -10.50
N GLN A 312 -6.12 -7.78 -11.38
CA GLN A 312 -5.71 -9.12 -11.02
C GLN A 312 -4.45 -9.45 -11.82
N GLN A 313 -3.35 -9.57 -11.12
CA GLN A 313 -2.07 -9.93 -11.73
C GLN A 313 -1.76 -11.39 -11.45
N SER A 314 -1.05 -12.05 -12.36
CA SER A 314 -0.62 -13.44 -12.15
C SER A 314 0.34 -13.54 -10.97
N HIS A 315 1.40 -12.69 -10.95
CA HIS A 315 2.41 -12.61 -9.88
C HIS A 315 3.08 -11.25 -9.88
N GLN A 316 3.52 -10.77 -8.70
CA GLN A 316 4.36 -9.57 -8.58
C GLN A 316 5.83 -9.89 -8.86
N ASN A 317 6.28 -11.08 -8.47
CA ASN A 317 7.61 -11.57 -8.77
C ASN A 317 7.54 -12.47 -10.02
N ILE A 318 8.07 -11.97 -11.13
CA ILE A 318 8.09 -12.64 -12.43
C ILE A 318 9.52 -13.07 -12.73
N LYS A 319 9.71 -14.35 -13.08
CA LYS A 319 11.03 -14.84 -13.48
C LYS A 319 11.41 -14.29 -14.86
N VAL A 320 12.71 -13.98 -15.03
CA VAL A 320 13.25 -13.61 -16.34
C VAL A 320 12.90 -14.68 -17.39
N GLY A 321 12.41 -14.24 -18.54
CA GLY A 321 11.93 -15.12 -19.61
C GLY A 321 10.51 -15.67 -19.43
N GLN A 322 9.83 -15.40 -18.31
CA GLN A 322 8.47 -15.87 -18.07
C GLN A 322 7.44 -14.95 -18.74
N ARG A 323 6.42 -15.55 -19.35
CA ARG A 323 5.23 -14.82 -19.83
C ARG A 323 4.35 -14.45 -18.66
N SER A 324 3.84 -13.22 -18.65
CA SER A 324 2.92 -12.72 -17.63
C SER A 324 1.77 -11.93 -18.26
N TYR A 325 0.74 -11.70 -17.48
CA TYR A 325 -0.41 -10.89 -17.90
C TYR A 325 -1.02 -10.18 -16.69
N ILE A 326 -1.80 -9.16 -16.99
CA ILE A 326 -2.70 -8.51 -16.04
C ILE A 326 -4.11 -8.61 -16.56
N ASP A 327 -5.05 -8.80 -15.67
CA ASP A 327 -6.48 -8.70 -15.94
C ASP A 327 -7.00 -7.40 -15.33
N VAL A 328 -7.62 -6.57 -16.15
CA VAL A 328 -8.14 -5.25 -15.75
C VAL A 328 -9.65 -5.25 -15.87
N GLN A 329 -10.31 -4.79 -14.82
CA GLN A 329 -11.75 -4.57 -14.78
C GLN A 329 -12.04 -3.18 -14.27
N LEU A 330 -13.17 -2.59 -14.66
CA LEU A 330 -13.66 -1.34 -14.09
C LEU A 330 -14.89 -1.62 -13.22
N ALA A 331 -14.95 -0.97 -12.08
CA ALA A 331 -16.07 -1.01 -11.17
C ALA A 331 -16.51 0.40 -10.78
N ASP A 332 -17.75 0.52 -10.32
CA ASP A 332 -18.25 1.74 -9.70
C ASP A 332 -17.74 1.91 -8.27
N GLU A 333 -18.11 3.01 -7.61
CA GLU A 333 -17.76 3.34 -6.22
C GLU A 333 -18.14 2.25 -5.20
N LYS A 334 -19.12 1.40 -5.55
CA LYS A 334 -19.60 0.30 -4.71
C LYS A 334 -18.91 -1.03 -5.03
N GLY A 335 -17.94 -1.02 -5.96
CA GLY A 335 -17.23 -2.21 -6.42
C GLY A 335 -18.05 -3.10 -7.38
N LYS A 336 -19.20 -2.63 -7.88
CA LYS A 336 -19.96 -3.33 -8.91
C LYS A 336 -19.29 -3.12 -10.25
N LEU A 337 -19.01 -4.20 -10.94
CA LEU A 337 -18.38 -4.17 -12.26
C LEU A 337 -19.26 -3.40 -13.26
N LEU A 338 -18.63 -2.60 -14.09
CA LEU A 338 -19.29 -1.88 -15.18
C LEU A 338 -19.77 -2.85 -16.25
N SER A 339 -20.97 -2.61 -16.79
CA SER A 339 -21.49 -3.36 -17.92
C SER A 339 -20.76 -3.02 -19.22
N ALA A 340 -20.90 -3.87 -20.23
CA ALA A 340 -20.34 -3.63 -21.56
C ALA A 340 -20.77 -2.28 -22.18
N GLU A 341 -22.02 -1.86 -21.95
CA GLU A 341 -22.51 -0.55 -22.40
C GLU A 341 -21.82 0.61 -21.69
N GLN A 342 -21.57 0.48 -20.37
CA GLN A 342 -20.88 1.47 -19.58
C GLN A 342 -19.38 1.56 -19.91
N LEU A 343 -18.79 0.46 -20.43
CA LEU A 343 -17.39 0.40 -20.85
C LEU A 343 -17.13 1.03 -22.21
N GLN A 344 -18.20 1.34 -22.98
CA GLN A 344 -18.04 1.99 -24.29
C GLN A 344 -17.34 3.32 -24.19
N GLY A 345 -16.26 3.48 -24.97
CA GLY A 345 -15.45 4.70 -25.00
C GLY A 345 -14.26 4.72 -24.03
N PHE A 346 -14.19 3.80 -23.06
CA PHE A 346 -12.99 3.67 -22.25
C PHE A 346 -11.86 2.98 -23.01
N LYS A 347 -10.67 3.51 -22.85
CA LYS A 347 -9.43 2.93 -23.39
C LYS A 347 -8.52 2.57 -22.23
N LEU A 348 -8.01 1.35 -22.25
CA LEU A 348 -6.99 0.88 -21.31
C LEU A 348 -5.62 1.17 -21.93
N GLU A 349 -4.80 1.91 -21.22
CA GLU A 349 -3.40 2.09 -21.55
C GLU A 349 -2.53 1.49 -20.44
N VAL A 350 -1.55 0.70 -20.83
CA VAL A 350 -0.57 0.11 -19.92
C VAL A 350 0.82 0.48 -20.38
N THR A 351 1.59 1.08 -19.47
CA THR A 351 3.01 1.37 -19.68
C THR A 351 3.84 0.64 -18.63
N MET A 352 5.05 0.27 -18.99
CA MET A 352 6.03 -0.31 -18.08
C MET A 352 7.36 0.39 -18.22
N ASP A 353 7.93 0.79 -17.09
CA ASP A 353 9.19 1.52 -17.03
C ASP A 353 10.19 0.75 -16.16
N ASN A 354 11.47 0.78 -16.55
CA ASN A 354 12.61 0.33 -15.76
C ASN A 354 13.60 1.48 -15.65
N ASP A 355 14.00 1.88 -14.42
CA ASP A 355 14.92 2.99 -14.16
C ASP A 355 14.60 4.29 -14.95
N ASN A 356 13.30 4.63 -15.02
CA ASN A 356 12.75 5.76 -15.80
C ASN A 356 12.87 5.64 -17.33
N GLN A 357 13.23 4.48 -17.87
CA GLN A 357 13.14 4.18 -19.29
C GLN A 357 11.89 3.36 -19.57
N GLN A 358 11.04 3.86 -20.46
CA GLN A 358 9.84 3.14 -20.88
C GLN A 358 10.24 1.93 -21.73
N VAL A 359 9.91 0.73 -21.23
CA VAL A 359 10.21 -0.54 -21.91
C VAL A 359 9.01 -1.15 -22.60
N PHE A 360 7.80 -0.66 -22.28
CA PHE A 360 6.56 -1.16 -22.87
C PHE A 360 5.46 -0.11 -22.82
N GLN A 361 4.63 -0.06 -23.88
CA GLN A 361 3.39 0.69 -23.92
C GLN A 361 2.40 -0.04 -24.83
N GLN A 362 1.20 -0.22 -24.36
CA GLN A 362 0.12 -0.81 -25.15
C GLN A 362 -1.20 -0.15 -24.78
N GLN A 363 -2.03 0.12 -25.81
CA GLN A 363 -3.40 0.57 -25.65
C GLN A 363 -4.37 -0.50 -26.14
N GLN A 364 -5.48 -0.67 -25.44
CA GLN A 364 -6.54 -1.60 -25.76
C GLN A 364 -7.89 -1.03 -25.38
N VAL A 365 -8.93 -1.31 -26.16
CA VAL A 365 -10.31 -0.98 -25.80
C VAL A 365 -10.82 -2.04 -24.85
N PHE A 366 -11.63 -1.67 -23.86
CA PHE A 366 -12.30 -2.64 -23.01
C PHE A 366 -13.23 -3.52 -23.85
N LEU A 367 -13.07 -4.81 -23.71
CA LEU A 367 -13.93 -5.79 -24.40
C LEU A 367 -15.23 -5.98 -23.59
N ALA A 368 -16.27 -6.36 -24.30
CA ALA A 368 -17.63 -6.49 -23.78
C ALA A 368 -17.79 -7.49 -22.61
N ASP A 369 -16.82 -8.37 -22.40
CA ASP A 369 -16.84 -9.37 -21.35
C ASP A 369 -16.00 -8.94 -20.14
N VAL A 370 -16.51 -8.02 -19.36
CA VAL A 370 -16.21 -7.76 -17.95
C VAL A 370 -14.71 -7.77 -17.53
N LYS A 371 -13.82 -8.49 -18.25
CA LYS A 371 -12.40 -8.68 -17.90
C LYS A 371 -11.52 -8.51 -19.14
N THR A 372 -10.69 -7.48 -19.11
CA THR A 372 -9.74 -7.22 -20.20
C THR A 372 -8.36 -7.72 -19.81
N ARG A 373 -7.88 -8.77 -20.52
CA ARG A 373 -6.54 -9.33 -20.31
C ARG A 373 -5.54 -8.63 -21.19
N MET A 374 -4.45 -8.19 -20.59
CA MET A 374 -3.29 -7.64 -21.28
C MET A 374 -2.05 -8.47 -20.98
N HIS A 375 -1.39 -8.96 -22.05
CA HIS A 375 -0.12 -9.66 -21.93
C HIS A 375 1.02 -8.64 -21.78
N LEU A 376 1.84 -8.85 -20.77
CA LEU A 376 3.03 -8.04 -20.54
C LEU A 376 4.21 -8.56 -21.39
N PRO A 377 5.20 -7.72 -21.68
CA PRO A 377 6.39 -8.17 -22.40
C PRO A 377 7.16 -9.21 -21.60
N VAL A 378 7.86 -10.09 -22.27
CA VAL A 378 8.81 -11.00 -21.64
C VAL A 378 10.02 -10.19 -21.21
N LEU A 379 10.28 -10.17 -19.91
CA LEU A 379 11.41 -9.45 -19.33
C LEU A 379 12.67 -10.29 -19.44
N ASN A 380 13.73 -9.74 -20.02
CA ASN A 380 15.00 -10.42 -20.26
C ASN A 380 16.08 -10.08 -19.23
N GLU A 381 15.86 -9.05 -18.42
CA GLU A 381 16.80 -8.57 -17.41
C GLU A 381 16.13 -8.57 -16.03
N PRO A 382 16.87 -8.93 -14.97
CA PRO A 382 16.36 -8.78 -13.61
C PRO A 382 16.33 -7.29 -13.23
N GLY A 383 15.28 -6.88 -12.54
CA GLY A 383 15.14 -5.48 -12.11
C GLY A 383 13.76 -5.19 -11.54
N LEU A 384 13.59 -3.97 -11.08
CA LEU A 384 12.31 -3.44 -10.64
C LEU A 384 11.63 -2.73 -11.82
N TYR A 385 10.43 -3.15 -12.15
CA TYR A 385 9.64 -2.58 -13.23
C TYR A 385 8.39 -1.92 -12.65
N ASN A 386 8.19 -0.65 -12.98
CA ASN A 386 6.98 0.09 -12.61
C ASN A 386 5.91 -0.08 -13.69
N LEU A 387 4.75 -0.58 -13.31
CA LEU A 387 3.62 -0.75 -14.20
C LEU A 387 2.59 0.35 -13.94
N THR A 388 2.30 1.16 -14.95
CA THR A 388 1.27 2.20 -14.89
C THR A 388 0.08 1.80 -15.76
N ILE A 389 -1.11 1.89 -15.21
CA ILE A 389 -2.37 1.54 -15.87
C ILE A 389 -3.26 2.76 -15.86
N SER A 390 -3.68 3.20 -17.03
CA SER A 390 -4.55 4.37 -17.22
C SER A 390 -5.81 3.97 -17.99
N VAL A 391 -6.93 4.63 -17.66
CA VAL A 391 -8.23 4.41 -18.31
C VAL A 391 -8.87 5.74 -18.68
#